data_471d656c9ac1e02fd5448ebf0280eba0
#
_entry.id   471d656c9ac1e02fd5448ebf0280eba0
#
_cell.length_a   1.000
_cell.length_b   1.000
_cell.length_c   1.000
_cell.angle_alpha   90.00
_cell.angle_beta   90.00
_cell.angle_gamma   90.00
#
_symmetry.space_group_name_H-M   'P 1'
#
loop_
_entity.id
_entity.type
_entity.pdbx_description
1 polymer ?
#
loop_
_entity_poly.entity_id
_entity_poly.type
_entity_poly.pdbx_seq_one_letter_code
_entity_poly.pdbx_strand_id
1 'polypeptide(L)'
;VQPDVSPIPDVSFVPDVSFIIAAYNAEATLDRAIASALAQRDVSVEIIVVDDKSRDATLDVARAYPQDIVRVVALAQNRGPGGARNAGLDVARGRWVAVLDADDAVFPGRMAAMIGRAEKADAQIAVDNLQVVREDGVVEDAMFPRQYLERLGEISLATYIAGNVVFESKFNLGYLKPIFQRRFLDENRLRYDEKLRIGEDYILFADALAKGGRCVVEPDIGYAYHILSGSISRVLELHHVEAMREADAKFAQTHRMDEAALAAFARRGRSLRKAASFLAMVQHIKARSPFKAIRMALSDPAAVRHMGMPIAVRLRRVAAQFAVGVGR
;
A
#
# COMPACT_ATOMS: atom_id res chain seq x y z
N VAL A 1 -3.17 23.79 14.16
CA VAL A 1 -2.27 23.29 15.21
C VAL A 1 -1.15 22.56 14.50
N GLN A 2 0.09 23.01 14.65
CA GLN A 2 1.27 22.32 14.10
C GLN A 2 1.44 20.97 14.80
N PRO A 3 1.91 19.92 14.08
CA PRO A 3 2.22 18.65 14.71
C PRO A 3 3.35 18.82 15.74
N ASP A 4 3.25 18.08 16.84
CA ASP A 4 4.33 17.97 17.83
C ASP A 4 5.45 17.10 17.23
N VAL A 5 6.60 17.74 16.98
CA VAL A 5 7.76 17.09 16.31
C VAL A 5 8.92 17.08 17.28
N SER A 6 9.48 15.89 17.54
CA SER A 6 10.70 15.74 18.33
C SER A 6 11.89 16.55 17.76
N PRO A 7 12.85 17.02 18.60
CA PRO A 7 13.99 17.81 18.14
C PRO A 7 14.84 17.08 17.10
N ILE A 8 15.40 17.86 16.15
CA ILE A 8 16.19 17.34 15.02
C ILE A 8 17.58 16.93 15.55
N PRO A 9 18.04 15.68 15.33
CA PRO A 9 19.43 15.31 15.57
C PRO A 9 20.39 16.04 14.61
N ASP A 10 21.69 15.98 14.87
CA ASP A 10 22.76 16.68 14.16
C ASP A 10 22.55 16.78 12.64
N VAL A 11 22.57 18.00 12.10
CA VAL A 11 22.19 18.36 10.72
C VAL A 11 23.25 17.91 9.68
N SER A 12 24.42 17.41 10.11
CA SER A 12 25.54 17.08 9.23
C SER A 12 25.45 15.71 8.55
N PHE A 13 24.67 14.78 9.09
CA PHE A 13 24.55 13.40 8.57
C PHE A 13 23.24 13.18 7.78
N VAL A 14 23.36 12.82 6.51
CA VAL A 14 22.24 12.45 5.65
C VAL A 14 22.12 10.92 5.62
N PRO A 15 21.06 10.33 6.20
CA PRO A 15 20.87 8.89 6.17
C PRO A 15 20.71 8.35 4.73
N ASP A 16 21.04 7.09 4.51
CA ASP A 16 20.77 6.44 3.23
C ASP A 16 19.27 6.31 3.01
N VAL A 17 18.49 5.96 4.04
CA VAL A 17 17.04 5.77 3.93
C VAL A 17 16.30 6.32 5.14
N SER A 18 15.17 7.01 4.88
CA SER A 18 14.14 7.31 5.89
C SER A 18 13.03 6.30 5.78
N PHE A 19 12.82 5.50 6.82
CA PHE A 19 11.59 4.71 6.97
C PHE A 19 10.48 5.60 7.50
N ILE A 20 9.34 5.61 6.82
CA ILE A 20 8.12 6.28 7.27
C ILE A 20 7.12 5.21 7.70
N ILE A 21 6.77 5.20 8.99
CA ILE A 21 5.83 4.29 9.59
C ILE A 21 4.58 5.08 10.00
N ALA A 22 3.54 5.02 9.18
CA ALA A 22 2.24 5.60 9.53
C ALA A 22 1.50 4.64 10.47
N ALA A 23 1.18 5.09 11.69
CA ALA A 23 0.60 4.27 12.73
C ALA A 23 -0.75 4.84 13.19
N TYR A 24 -1.76 3.98 13.31
CA TYR A 24 -3.05 4.28 13.89
C TYR A 24 -3.62 3.05 14.60
N ASN A 25 -3.73 3.11 15.93
CA ASN A 25 -4.14 1.99 16.78
C ASN A 25 -3.34 0.71 16.49
N ALA A 26 -2.01 0.82 16.58
CA ALA A 26 -1.04 -0.20 16.23
C ALA A 26 -0.15 -0.62 17.42
N GLU A 27 -0.59 -0.43 18.66
CA GLU A 27 0.19 -0.72 19.88
C GLU A 27 0.79 -2.13 19.91
N ALA A 28 0.06 -3.11 19.36
CA ALA A 28 0.47 -4.52 19.36
C ALA A 28 1.52 -4.87 18.30
N THR A 29 1.74 -4.02 17.28
CA THR A 29 2.54 -4.37 16.09
C THR A 29 3.67 -3.40 15.80
N LEU A 30 3.54 -2.15 16.23
CA LEU A 30 4.47 -1.07 15.92
C LEU A 30 5.91 -1.36 16.33
N ASP A 31 6.10 -1.99 17.51
CA ASP A 31 7.44 -2.38 18.00
C ASP A 31 8.16 -3.29 17.01
N ARG A 32 7.47 -4.30 16.45
CA ARG A 32 8.02 -5.18 15.41
C ARG A 32 8.44 -4.40 14.17
N ALA A 33 7.62 -3.47 13.70
CA ALA A 33 7.93 -2.66 12.52
C ALA A 33 9.21 -1.81 12.75
N ILE A 34 9.27 -1.10 13.88
CA ILE A 34 10.44 -0.29 14.26
C ILE A 34 11.69 -1.16 14.39
N ALA A 35 11.61 -2.26 15.13
CA ALA A 35 12.74 -3.17 15.33
C ALA A 35 13.27 -3.74 14.01
N SER A 36 12.39 -4.08 13.06
CA SER A 36 12.78 -4.58 11.74
C SER A 36 13.49 -3.52 10.89
N ALA A 37 13.06 -2.26 10.98
CA ALA A 37 13.70 -1.14 10.31
C ALA A 37 15.08 -0.82 10.91
N LEU A 38 15.22 -0.91 12.23
CA LEU A 38 16.51 -0.76 12.93
C LEU A 38 17.51 -1.89 12.61
N ALA A 39 17.02 -3.07 12.27
CA ALA A 39 17.83 -4.23 11.94
C ALA A 39 18.41 -4.19 10.51
N GLN A 40 18.19 -3.12 9.73
CA GLN A 40 18.78 -3.01 8.39
C GLN A 40 20.31 -3.02 8.45
N ARG A 41 20.95 -3.62 7.44
CA ARG A 41 22.42 -3.79 7.35
C ARG A 41 22.94 -3.06 6.12
N ASP A 42 24.19 -2.63 6.22
CA ASP A 42 24.94 -2.00 5.13
C ASP A 42 24.32 -0.69 4.60
N VAL A 43 23.43 -0.09 5.39
CA VAL A 43 22.82 1.22 5.14
C VAL A 43 22.56 1.94 6.46
N SER A 44 22.65 3.26 6.42
CA SER A 44 22.24 4.10 7.54
C SER A 44 20.75 4.43 7.46
N VAL A 45 20.05 4.31 8.59
CA VAL A 45 18.61 4.49 8.64
C VAL A 45 18.20 5.65 9.53
N GLU A 46 17.14 6.34 9.13
CA GLU A 46 16.31 7.22 9.94
C GLU A 46 14.93 6.61 10.05
N ILE A 47 14.34 6.58 11.23
CA ILE A 47 12.98 6.06 11.42
C ILE A 47 12.06 7.19 11.84
N ILE A 48 10.97 7.37 11.12
CA ILE A 48 9.95 8.39 11.36
C ILE A 48 8.64 7.67 11.61
N VAL A 49 8.19 7.64 12.86
CA VAL A 49 6.87 7.15 13.22
C VAL A 49 5.89 8.31 13.23
N VAL A 50 4.84 8.21 12.42
CA VAL A 50 3.76 9.20 12.39
C VAL A 50 2.53 8.62 13.04
N ASP A 51 2.21 9.07 14.25
CA ASP A 51 0.97 8.71 14.93
C ASP A 51 -0.21 9.51 14.38
N ASP A 52 -1.12 8.85 13.68
CA ASP A 52 -2.30 9.45 13.04
C ASP A 52 -3.47 9.59 14.03
N LYS A 53 -3.18 10.13 15.22
CA LYS A 53 -4.16 10.33 16.30
C LYS A 53 -4.71 9.01 16.85
N SER A 54 -3.85 8.10 17.24
CA SER A 54 -4.22 6.84 17.92
C SER A 54 -4.97 7.07 19.24
N ARG A 55 -5.73 6.06 19.65
CA ARG A 55 -6.52 6.05 20.88
C ARG A 55 -6.04 4.99 21.87
N ASP A 56 -5.09 4.17 21.46
CA ASP A 56 -4.42 3.12 22.22
C ASP A 56 -2.99 3.59 22.60
N ALA A 57 -2.14 2.68 23.07
CA ALA A 57 -0.78 2.97 23.48
C ALA A 57 0.24 3.13 22.32
N THR A 58 -0.20 3.24 21.05
CA THR A 58 0.68 3.40 19.87
C THR A 58 1.73 4.49 20.05
N LEU A 59 1.29 5.68 20.51
CA LEU A 59 2.19 6.82 20.69
C LEU A 59 3.23 6.58 21.80
N ASP A 60 2.83 5.87 22.87
CA ASP A 60 3.71 5.54 23.98
C ASP A 60 4.76 4.51 23.53
N VAL A 61 4.37 3.51 22.72
CA VAL A 61 5.29 2.56 22.10
C VAL A 61 6.33 3.29 21.24
N ALA A 62 5.92 4.23 20.40
CA ALA A 62 6.84 5.01 19.57
C ALA A 62 7.81 5.86 20.41
N ARG A 63 7.32 6.48 21.48
CA ARG A 63 8.11 7.35 22.38
C ARG A 63 9.04 6.58 23.33
N ALA A 64 8.85 5.29 23.48
CA ALA A 64 9.76 4.43 24.26
C ALA A 64 11.14 4.29 23.62
N TYR A 65 11.26 4.55 22.30
CA TYR A 65 12.54 4.56 21.61
C TYR A 65 13.28 5.90 21.80
N PRO A 66 14.63 5.87 21.86
CA PRO A 66 15.43 7.10 21.90
C PRO A 66 15.12 8.01 20.72
N GLN A 67 14.91 9.31 20.98
CA GLN A 67 14.45 10.28 19.98
C GLN A 67 15.50 10.63 18.91
N ASP A 68 16.76 10.32 19.15
CA ASP A 68 17.85 10.39 18.17
C ASP A 68 17.84 9.22 17.20
N ILE A 69 17.13 8.12 17.52
CA ILE A 69 16.98 6.91 16.69
C ILE A 69 15.62 6.91 15.98
N VAL A 70 14.55 7.17 16.72
CA VAL A 70 13.18 7.17 16.21
C VAL A 70 12.54 8.53 16.41
N ARG A 71 12.35 9.24 15.31
CA ARG A 71 11.63 10.51 15.30
C ARG A 71 10.13 10.28 15.32
N VAL A 72 9.42 10.88 16.28
CA VAL A 72 7.96 10.77 16.40
C VAL A 72 7.28 12.04 15.95
N VAL A 73 6.27 11.90 15.08
CA VAL A 73 5.38 12.98 14.61
C VAL A 73 3.97 12.62 15.05
N ALA A 74 3.42 13.33 16.03
CA ALA A 74 2.05 13.13 16.51
C ALA A 74 1.09 14.10 15.82
N LEU A 75 0.11 13.58 15.07
CA LEU A 75 -0.87 14.39 14.36
C LEU A 75 -2.00 14.86 15.30
N ALA A 76 -2.41 16.11 15.16
CA ALA A 76 -3.51 16.66 15.97
C ALA A 76 -4.89 16.05 15.60
N GLN A 77 -5.03 15.52 14.39
CA GLN A 77 -6.24 14.88 13.88
C GLN A 77 -5.88 13.70 12.96
N ASN A 78 -6.76 12.72 12.86
CA ASN A 78 -6.59 11.61 11.94
C ASN A 78 -6.73 12.10 10.49
N ARG A 79 -5.63 11.98 9.71
CA ARG A 79 -5.55 12.36 8.29
C ARG A 79 -5.58 11.14 7.36
N GLY A 80 -5.62 9.94 7.91
CA GLY A 80 -5.53 8.69 7.17
C GLY A 80 -4.12 8.34 6.70
N PRO A 81 -3.96 7.18 6.04
CA PRO A 81 -2.65 6.66 5.70
C PRO A 81 -1.86 7.61 4.80
N GLY A 82 -2.50 8.21 3.79
CA GLY A 82 -1.86 9.17 2.90
C GLY A 82 -1.39 10.43 3.63
N GLY A 83 -2.23 11.00 4.52
CA GLY A 83 -1.89 12.18 5.29
C GLY A 83 -0.77 11.95 6.30
N ALA A 84 -0.77 10.79 6.96
CA ALA A 84 0.29 10.39 7.87
C ALA A 84 1.62 10.19 7.12
N ARG A 85 1.60 9.49 5.97
CA ARG A 85 2.81 9.30 5.15
C ARG A 85 3.34 10.63 4.61
N ASN A 86 2.48 11.56 4.20
CA ASN A 86 2.89 12.92 3.80
C ASN A 86 3.60 13.66 4.93
N ALA A 87 3.06 13.62 6.15
CA ALA A 87 3.71 14.24 7.30
C ALA A 87 5.09 13.63 7.59
N GLY A 88 5.27 12.33 7.35
CA GLY A 88 6.58 11.67 7.41
C GLY A 88 7.51 12.12 6.29
N LEU A 89 7.02 12.24 5.04
CA LEU A 89 7.77 12.75 3.90
C LEU A 89 8.30 14.16 4.13
N ASP A 90 7.50 15.04 4.75
CA ASP A 90 7.85 16.43 4.98
C ASP A 90 9.02 16.60 5.97
N VAL A 91 9.31 15.58 6.78
CA VAL A 91 10.40 15.60 7.77
C VAL A 91 11.54 14.63 7.45
N ALA A 92 11.39 13.81 6.41
CA ALA A 92 12.39 12.83 5.97
C ALA A 92 13.65 13.51 5.42
N ARG A 93 14.84 12.98 5.79
CA ARG A 93 16.14 13.51 5.38
C ARG A 93 16.95 12.53 4.54
N GLY A 94 16.60 11.24 4.58
CA GLY A 94 17.29 10.18 3.87
C GLY A 94 17.38 10.41 2.36
N ARG A 95 18.41 9.87 1.73
CA ARG A 95 18.52 9.88 0.25
C ARG A 95 17.36 9.14 -0.41
N TRP A 96 16.94 8.05 0.22
CA TRP A 96 15.79 7.24 -0.16
C TRP A 96 14.71 7.31 0.90
N VAL A 97 13.46 7.09 0.47
CA VAL A 97 12.31 6.97 1.35
C VAL A 97 11.69 5.59 1.17
N ALA A 98 11.43 4.91 2.26
CA ALA A 98 10.74 3.63 2.33
C ALA A 98 9.51 3.75 3.23
N VAL A 99 8.33 3.37 2.75
CA VAL A 99 7.16 3.24 3.61
C VAL A 99 7.14 1.82 4.20
N LEU A 100 6.93 1.74 5.50
CA LEU A 100 6.70 0.50 6.23
C LEU A 100 5.37 0.61 6.97
N ASP A 101 4.47 -0.32 6.70
CA ASP A 101 3.20 -0.37 7.42
C ASP A 101 3.44 -0.80 8.87
N ALA A 102 2.69 -0.21 9.82
CA ALA A 102 2.91 -0.42 11.26
C ALA A 102 2.61 -1.86 11.72
N ASP A 103 1.99 -2.66 10.88
CA ASP A 103 1.66 -4.08 11.12
C ASP A 103 2.58 -5.06 10.35
N ASP A 104 3.58 -4.56 9.61
CA ASP A 104 4.49 -5.35 8.79
C ASP A 104 5.93 -5.38 9.35
N ALA A 105 6.84 -5.98 8.60
CA ALA A 105 8.27 -6.00 8.91
C ALA A 105 9.12 -6.05 7.63
N VAL A 106 10.41 -5.72 7.76
CA VAL A 106 11.37 -5.78 6.65
C VAL A 106 12.56 -6.67 7.00
N PHE A 107 13.08 -7.40 6.02
CA PHE A 107 14.27 -8.24 6.21
C PHE A 107 15.54 -7.40 6.22
N PRO A 108 16.60 -7.80 6.97
CA PRO A 108 17.77 -6.95 7.27
C PRO A 108 18.58 -6.46 6.05
N GLY A 109 18.57 -7.18 4.94
CA GLY A 109 19.32 -6.80 3.72
C GLY A 109 18.50 -6.01 2.68
N ARG A 110 17.23 -5.74 2.97
CA ARG A 110 16.28 -5.18 2.00
C ARG A 110 16.76 -3.88 1.38
N MET A 111 17.12 -2.91 2.22
CA MET A 111 17.46 -1.57 1.73
C MET A 111 18.74 -1.55 0.92
N ALA A 112 19.77 -2.26 1.38
CA ALA A 112 21.03 -2.37 0.64
C ALA A 112 20.82 -2.98 -0.76
N ALA A 113 20.03 -4.06 -0.86
CA ALA A 113 19.72 -4.72 -2.13
C ALA A 113 18.95 -3.79 -3.09
N MET A 114 17.89 -3.15 -2.61
CA MET A 114 17.04 -2.27 -3.44
C MET A 114 17.78 -1.01 -3.87
N ILE A 115 18.50 -0.35 -2.96
CA ILE A 115 19.29 0.86 -3.27
C ILE A 115 20.40 0.52 -4.25
N GLY A 116 21.17 -0.54 -3.99
CA GLY A 116 22.25 -0.94 -4.90
C GLY A 116 21.77 -1.29 -6.30
N ARG A 117 20.59 -1.93 -6.43
CA ARG A 117 19.99 -2.21 -7.72
C ARG A 117 19.53 -0.92 -8.42
N ALA A 118 18.88 -0.01 -7.69
CA ALA A 118 18.40 1.27 -8.24
C ALA A 118 19.58 2.14 -8.71
N GLU A 119 20.61 2.30 -7.90
CA GLU A 119 21.80 3.09 -8.23
C GLU A 119 22.54 2.51 -9.44
N LYS A 120 22.70 1.18 -9.52
CA LYS A 120 23.31 0.52 -10.67
C LYS A 120 22.55 0.75 -11.98
N ALA A 121 21.24 0.93 -11.91
CA ALA A 121 20.38 1.13 -13.06
C ALA A 121 20.04 2.61 -13.31
N ASP A 122 20.58 3.54 -12.52
CA ASP A 122 20.17 4.96 -12.52
C ASP A 122 18.64 5.12 -12.40
N ALA A 123 18.03 4.35 -11.49
CA ALA A 123 16.60 4.33 -11.25
C ALA A 123 16.25 5.13 -9.99
N GLN A 124 15.09 5.78 -10.02
CA GLN A 124 14.57 6.59 -8.92
C GLN A 124 13.62 5.79 -8.02
N ILE A 125 13.26 4.59 -8.44
CA ILE A 125 12.29 3.73 -7.76
C ILE A 125 12.82 2.30 -7.79
N ALA A 126 12.71 1.60 -6.67
CA ALA A 126 12.90 0.15 -6.65
C ALA A 126 11.75 -0.51 -5.89
N VAL A 127 11.41 -1.72 -6.30
CA VAL A 127 10.44 -2.60 -5.64
C VAL A 127 11.05 -3.96 -5.42
N ASP A 128 10.54 -4.69 -4.43
CA ASP A 128 10.98 -6.04 -4.13
C ASP A 128 9.78 -7.00 -3.93
N ASN A 129 10.08 -8.27 -3.66
CA ASN A 129 9.07 -9.27 -3.38
C ASN A 129 8.66 -9.26 -1.91
N LEU A 130 7.47 -9.79 -1.66
CA LEU A 130 6.90 -9.88 -0.32
C LEU A 130 6.69 -11.33 0.08
N GLN A 131 6.92 -11.62 1.35
CA GLN A 131 6.50 -12.84 2.01
C GLN A 131 5.20 -12.61 2.75
N VAL A 132 4.21 -13.45 2.52
CA VAL A 132 2.93 -13.36 3.23
C VAL A 132 3.03 -14.11 4.55
N VAL A 133 2.67 -13.43 5.64
CA VAL A 133 2.61 -13.99 6.98
C VAL A 133 1.18 -13.89 7.48
N ARG A 134 0.58 -15.02 7.84
CA ARG A 134 -0.78 -15.05 8.37
C ARG A 134 -0.82 -14.67 9.84
N GLU A 135 -1.99 -14.31 10.33
CA GLU A 135 -2.23 -13.94 11.73
C GLU A 135 -1.87 -15.06 12.73
N ASP A 136 -1.99 -16.33 12.31
CA ASP A 136 -1.59 -17.51 13.08
C ASP A 136 -0.06 -17.77 13.04
N GLY A 137 0.72 -16.89 12.43
CA GLY A 137 2.17 -17.01 12.29
C GLY A 137 2.62 -17.93 11.15
N VAL A 138 1.69 -18.53 10.41
CA VAL A 138 2.04 -19.35 9.25
C VAL A 138 2.62 -18.46 8.15
N VAL A 139 3.82 -18.82 7.70
CA VAL A 139 4.51 -18.17 6.60
C VAL A 139 4.04 -18.86 5.32
N GLU A 140 3.39 -18.11 4.42
CA GLU A 140 2.99 -18.58 3.10
C GLU A 140 4.14 -18.39 2.08
N ASP A 141 3.92 -18.84 0.85
CA ASP A 141 4.85 -18.58 -0.25
C ASP A 141 5.00 -17.07 -0.54
N ALA A 142 6.04 -16.73 -1.32
CA ALA A 142 6.21 -15.38 -1.81
C ALA A 142 4.96 -14.89 -2.55
N MET A 143 4.60 -13.62 -2.35
CA MET A 143 3.40 -13.03 -3.01
C MET A 143 3.48 -13.09 -4.53
N PHE A 144 4.70 -12.95 -5.07
CA PHE A 144 4.96 -13.05 -6.50
C PHE A 144 5.95 -14.18 -6.77
N PRO A 145 5.73 -15.03 -7.80
CA PRO A 145 6.77 -15.97 -8.23
C PRO A 145 8.04 -15.21 -8.62
N ARG A 146 9.20 -15.64 -8.08
CA ARG A 146 10.50 -15.00 -8.37
C ARG A 146 10.73 -14.81 -9.87
N GLN A 147 10.49 -15.86 -10.67
CA GLN A 147 10.65 -15.81 -12.13
C GLN A 147 9.72 -14.80 -12.82
N TYR A 148 8.57 -14.47 -12.23
CA TYR A 148 7.70 -13.42 -12.74
C TYR A 148 8.35 -12.04 -12.56
N LEU A 149 8.89 -11.75 -11.38
CA LEU A 149 9.58 -10.50 -11.08
C LEU A 149 10.90 -10.36 -11.87
N GLU A 150 11.66 -11.44 -12.03
CA GLU A 150 12.87 -11.45 -12.88
C GLU A 150 12.56 -11.09 -14.33
N ARG A 151 11.46 -11.61 -14.88
CA ARG A 151 11.03 -11.27 -16.25
C ARG A 151 10.51 -9.84 -16.39
N LEU A 152 9.94 -9.28 -15.33
CA LEU A 152 9.57 -7.87 -15.35
C LEU A 152 10.81 -6.98 -15.44
N GLY A 153 11.82 -7.25 -14.63
CA GLY A 153 13.08 -6.49 -14.56
C GLY A 153 12.89 -5.00 -14.23
N GLU A 154 12.02 -4.33 -15.00
CA GLU A 154 11.58 -2.95 -14.80
C GLU A 154 10.05 -2.85 -14.90
N ILE A 155 9.47 -1.88 -14.21
CA ILE A 155 8.03 -1.63 -14.23
C ILE A 155 7.76 -0.31 -14.94
N SER A 156 7.16 -0.38 -16.13
CA SER A 156 6.64 0.78 -16.85
C SER A 156 5.27 1.21 -16.29
N LEU A 157 4.84 2.43 -16.62
CA LEU A 157 3.49 2.91 -16.27
C LEU A 157 2.41 1.97 -16.80
N ALA A 158 2.52 1.54 -18.06
CA ALA A 158 1.58 0.61 -18.68
C ALA A 158 1.50 -0.72 -17.93
N THR A 159 2.67 -1.31 -17.59
CA THR A 159 2.77 -2.56 -16.83
C THR A 159 2.16 -2.41 -15.42
N TYR A 160 2.46 -1.29 -14.75
CA TYR A 160 1.94 -1.03 -13.40
C TYR A 160 0.42 -0.89 -13.41
N ILE A 161 -0.14 -0.10 -14.33
CA ILE A 161 -1.60 0.06 -14.46
C ILE A 161 -2.26 -1.28 -14.81
N ALA A 162 -1.70 -2.04 -15.76
CA ALA A 162 -2.23 -3.34 -16.15
C ALA A 162 -2.19 -4.37 -14.99
N GLY A 163 -1.19 -4.29 -14.13
CA GLY A 163 -1.07 -5.10 -12.92
C GLY A 163 -2.03 -4.69 -11.79
N ASN A 164 -2.78 -3.58 -11.95
CA ASN A 164 -3.68 -3.04 -10.92
C ASN A 164 -5.16 -3.01 -11.36
N VAL A 165 -5.59 -3.99 -12.14
CA VAL A 165 -6.99 -4.13 -12.56
C VAL A 165 -7.77 -4.85 -11.46
N VAL A 166 -8.72 -4.15 -10.85
CA VAL A 166 -9.49 -4.63 -9.68
C VAL A 166 -10.26 -5.91 -10.05
N PHE A 167 -10.16 -6.93 -9.21
CA PHE A 167 -10.74 -8.28 -9.35
C PHE A 167 -10.28 -9.09 -10.56
N GLU A 168 -9.39 -8.58 -11.42
CA GLU A 168 -8.96 -9.27 -12.64
C GLU A 168 -7.46 -9.60 -12.64
N SER A 169 -6.62 -8.83 -11.92
CA SER A 169 -5.17 -9.07 -11.90
C SER A 169 -4.82 -10.33 -11.12
N LYS A 170 -4.12 -11.28 -11.77
CA LYS A 170 -3.58 -12.47 -11.11
C LYS A 170 -2.52 -12.11 -10.07
N PHE A 171 -1.64 -11.18 -10.43
CA PHE A 171 -0.63 -10.59 -9.57
C PHE A 171 -0.89 -9.09 -9.49
N ASN A 172 -1.34 -8.64 -8.33
CA ASN A 172 -1.65 -7.22 -8.13
C ASN A 172 -0.37 -6.48 -7.71
N LEU A 173 0.21 -5.72 -8.66
CA LEU A 173 1.42 -4.94 -8.42
C LEU A 173 1.23 -3.78 -7.41
N GLY A 174 0.00 -3.48 -7.03
CA GLY A 174 -0.30 -2.51 -5.96
C GLY A 174 0.12 -2.99 -4.56
N TYR A 175 0.43 -4.28 -4.38
CA TYR A 175 1.01 -4.78 -3.14
C TYR A 175 2.51 -4.50 -3.01
N LEU A 176 3.20 -4.21 -4.11
CA LEU A 176 4.62 -3.88 -4.06
C LEU A 176 4.85 -2.66 -3.15
N LYS A 177 5.93 -2.71 -2.38
CA LYS A 177 6.32 -1.66 -1.43
C LYS A 177 7.53 -0.91 -1.97
N PRO A 178 7.33 0.12 -2.82
CA PRO A 178 8.42 0.85 -3.45
C PRO A 178 9.26 1.63 -2.44
N ILE A 179 10.56 1.73 -2.73
CA ILE A 179 11.39 2.81 -2.22
C ILE A 179 11.52 3.87 -3.31
N PHE A 180 11.60 5.13 -2.89
CA PHE A 180 11.73 6.26 -3.80
C PHE A 180 12.98 7.06 -3.47
N GLN A 181 13.69 7.52 -4.47
CA GLN A 181 14.69 8.57 -4.29
C GLN A 181 13.97 9.84 -3.82
N ARG A 182 14.31 10.34 -2.60
CA ARG A 182 13.61 11.49 -2.00
C ARG A 182 13.66 12.73 -2.88
N ARG A 183 14.85 13.02 -3.44
CA ARG A 183 15.02 14.16 -4.35
C ARG A 183 14.04 14.11 -5.53
N PHE A 184 13.81 12.93 -6.12
CA PHE A 184 12.86 12.75 -7.21
C PHE A 184 11.42 13.06 -6.78
N LEU A 185 11.01 12.63 -5.57
CA LEU A 185 9.68 12.97 -5.03
C LEU A 185 9.53 14.49 -4.84
N ASP A 186 10.55 15.16 -4.29
CA ASP A 186 10.52 16.58 -3.99
C ASP A 186 10.53 17.44 -5.25
N GLU A 187 11.40 17.17 -6.22
CA GLU A 187 11.49 17.89 -7.50
C GLU A 187 10.20 17.78 -8.31
N ASN A 188 9.53 16.62 -8.26
CA ASN A 188 8.27 16.39 -8.96
C ASN A 188 7.03 16.70 -8.10
N ARG A 189 7.21 17.16 -6.85
CA ARG A 189 6.14 17.46 -5.88
C ARG A 189 5.18 16.31 -5.69
N LEU A 190 5.71 15.09 -5.62
CA LEU A 190 4.93 13.88 -5.45
C LEU A 190 4.55 13.69 -3.99
N ARG A 191 3.26 13.57 -3.73
CA ARG A 191 2.67 13.37 -2.39
C ARG A 191 1.47 12.43 -2.50
N TYR A 192 1.15 11.75 -1.42
CA TYR A 192 -0.05 10.92 -1.32
C TYR A 192 -1.32 11.76 -1.45
N ASP A 193 -2.34 11.25 -2.14
CA ASP A 193 -3.67 11.86 -2.12
C ASP A 193 -4.39 11.51 -0.81
N GLU A 194 -4.54 12.49 0.08
CA GLU A 194 -5.11 12.32 1.43
C GLU A 194 -6.62 11.99 1.41
N LYS A 195 -7.29 12.15 0.27
CA LYS A 195 -8.68 11.78 0.09
C LYS A 195 -8.87 10.28 -0.06
N LEU A 196 -7.80 9.57 -0.42
CA LEU A 196 -7.82 8.11 -0.59
C LEU A 196 -7.54 7.41 0.74
N ARG A 197 -8.40 6.48 1.10
CA ARG A 197 -8.19 5.55 2.23
C ARG A 197 -7.68 4.20 1.77
N ILE A 198 -7.91 3.88 0.50
CA ILE A 198 -7.42 2.69 -0.21
C ILE A 198 -7.03 3.12 -1.62
N GLY A 199 -5.85 2.73 -2.09
CA GLY A 199 -5.34 3.04 -3.41
C GLY A 199 -4.50 4.31 -3.49
N GLU A 200 -4.16 4.91 -2.37
CA GLU A 200 -3.23 6.04 -2.28
C GLU A 200 -1.82 5.66 -2.75
N ASP A 201 -1.37 4.45 -2.42
CA ASP A 201 -0.08 3.90 -2.87
C ASP A 201 -0.05 3.73 -4.39
N TYR A 202 -1.18 3.25 -4.97
CA TYR A 202 -1.30 3.09 -6.41
C TYR A 202 -1.12 4.43 -7.14
N ILE A 203 -1.80 5.48 -6.69
CA ILE A 203 -1.75 6.80 -7.37
C ILE A 203 -0.37 7.40 -7.24
N LEU A 204 0.27 7.42 -6.06
CA LEU A 204 1.61 7.95 -5.90
C LEU A 204 2.63 7.26 -6.81
N PHE A 205 2.57 5.92 -6.88
CA PHE A 205 3.50 5.17 -7.71
C PHE A 205 3.22 5.39 -9.21
N ALA A 206 1.95 5.45 -9.62
CA ALA A 206 1.59 5.78 -11.00
C ALA A 206 2.04 7.20 -11.38
N ASP A 207 1.85 8.19 -10.49
CA ASP A 207 2.34 9.57 -10.68
C ASP A 207 3.86 9.60 -10.85
N ALA A 208 4.59 8.84 -10.01
CA ALA A 208 6.04 8.76 -10.11
C ALA A 208 6.51 8.19 -11.45
N LEU A 209 5.88 7.10 -11.94
CA LEU A 209 6.17 6.53 -13.25
C LEU A 209 5.80 7.48 -14.39
N ALA A 210 4.65 8.19 -14.29
CA ALA A 210 4.20 9.15 -15.29
C ALA A 210 5.10 10.40 -15.35
N LYS A 211 5.81 10.73 -14.27
CA LYS A 211 6.84 11.78 -14.21
C LYS A 211 8.21 11.33 -14.73
N GLY A 212 8.29 10.13 -15.28
CA GLY A 212 9.51 9.59 -15.85
C GLY A 212 10.42 8.85 -14.86
N GLY A 213 9.90 8.56 -13.64
CA GLY A 213 10.63 7.73 -12.69
C GLY A 213 10.84 6.32 -13.23
N ARG A 214 12.10 5.90 -13.28
CA ARG A 214 12.49 4.54 -13.67
C ARG A 214 12.37 3.61 -12.46
N CYS A 215 11.66 2.51 -12.61
CA CYS A 215 11.42 1.53 -11.54
C CYS A 215 12.06 0.19 -11.87
N VAL A 216 12.98 -0.26 -11.01
CA VAL A 216 13.63 -1.57 -11.12
C VAL A 216 13.07 -2.56 -10.10
N VAL A 217 13.17 -3.83 -10.42
CA VAL A 217 12.61 -4.91 -9.61
C VAL A 217 13.74 -5.74 -8.98
N GLU A 218 13.75 -5.85 -7.65
CA GLU A 218 14.51 -6.83 -6.89
C GLU A 218 13.63 -8.08 -6.69
N PRO A 219 13.96 -9.23 -7.27
CA PRO A 219 13.07 -10.40 -7.21
C PRO A 219 13.11 -11.12 -5.86
N ASP A 220 14.10 -10.84 -5.01
CA ASP A 220 14.21 -11.44 -3.69
C ASP A 220 13.22 -10.86 -2.70
N ILE A 221 12.85 -11.67 -1.70
CA ILE A 221 11.94 -11.27 -0.65
C ILE A 221 12.66 -10.33 0.31
N GLY A 222 12.16 -9.10 0.43
CA GLY A 222 12.67 -8.11 1.38
C GLY A 222 11.63 -7.61 2.37
N TYR A 223 10.35 -7.92 2.17
CA TYR A 223 9.24 -7.42 2.97
C TYR A 223 8.37 -8.57 3.51
N ALA A 224 8.03 -8.55 4.79
CA ALA A 224 7.12 -9.48 5.43
C ALA A 224 5.75 -8.81 5.60
N TYR A 225 4.79 -9.19 4.75
CA TYR A 225 3.43 -8.67 4.73
C TYR A 225 2.53 -9.51 5.65
N HIS A 226 2.06 -8.91 6.75
CA HIS A 226 1.23 -9.58 7.75
C HIS A 226 -0.26 -9.38 7.45
N ILE A 227 -0.98 -10.48 7.28
CA ILE A 227 -2.43 -10.45 7.09
C ILE A 227 -3.10 -10.49 8.46
N LEU A 228 -3.65 -9.36 8.91
CA LEU A 228 -4.42 -9.26 10.13
C LEU A 228 -5.93 -9.21 9.86
N SER A 229 -6.73 -9.73 10.79
CA SER A 229 -8.20 -9.76 10.65
C SER A 229 -8.84 -8.37 10.57
N GLY A 230 -8.18 -7.33 11.13
CA GLY A 230 -8.64 -5.94 11.16
C GLY A 230 -8.10 -5.02 10.06
N SER A 231 -7.31 -5.52 9.09
CA SER A 231 -6.68 -4.69 8.06
C SER A 231 -7.72 -3.96 7.19
N ILE A 232 -7.54 -2.65 7.02
CA ILE A 232 -8.45 -1.75 6.26
C ILE A 232 -8.60 -2.21 4.81
N SER A 233 -7.51 -2.69 4.21
CA SER A 233 -7.47 -3.14 2.81
C SER A 233 -8.32 -4.37 2.49
N ARG A 234 -8.82 -5.10 3.52
CA ARG A 234 -9.62 -6.34 3.33
C ARG A 234 -11.06 -6.09 2.89
N VAL A 235 -11.58 -4.90 3.11
CA VAL A 235 -12.99 -4.57 2.79
C VAL A 235 -13.05 -3.39 1.84
N LEU A 236 -13.12 -3.70 0.55
CA LEU A 236 -13.38 -2.68 -0.46
C LEU A 236 -14.86 -2.30 -0.44
N GLU A 237 -15.15 -1.04 -0.19
CA GLU A 237 -16.52 -0.48 -0.19
C GLU A 237 -16.74 0.44 -1.38
N LEU A 238 -18.02 0.75 -1.67
CA LEU A 238 -18.39 1.56 -2.82
C LEU A 238 -17.70 2.93 -2.81
N HIS A 239 -17.68 3.62 -1.68
CA HIS A 239 -17.06 4.93 -1.56
C HIS A 239 -15.53 4.91 -1.82
N HIS A 240 -14.85 3.81 -1.49
CA HIS A 240 -13.43 3.65 -1.86
C HIS A 240 -13.24 3.57 -3.37
N VAL A 241 -14.10 2.81 -4.06
CA VAL A 241 -14.04 2.68 -5.53
C VAL A 241 -14.39 3.99 -6.22
N GLU A 242 -15.35 4.75 -5.68
CA GLU A 242 -15.69 6.09 -6.20
C GLU A 242 -14.50 7.06 -6.05
N ALA A 243 -13.85 7.08 -4.88
CA ALA A 243 -12.66 7.88 -4.66
C ALA A 243 -11.50 7.49 -5.60
N MET A 244 -11.26 6.18 -5.82
CA MET A 244 -10.29 5.70 -6.80
C MET A 244 -10.60 6.17 -8.21
N ARG A 245 -11.87 6.19 -8.62
CA ARG A 245 -12.28 6.67 -9.95
C ARG A 245 -12.07 8.17 -10.12
N GLU A 246 -12.30 8.96 -9.06
CA GLU A 246 -12.02 10.40 -9.05
C GLU A 246 -10.51 10.65 -9.16
N ALA A 247 -9.70 9.90 -8.41
CA ALA A 247 -8.24 9.98 -8.49
C ALA A 247 -7.71 9.58 -9.87
N ASP A 248 -8.23 8.49 -10.46
CA ASP A 248 -7.88 8.07 -11.81
C ASP A 248 -8.27 9.16 -12.84
N ALA A 249 -9.42 9.82 -12.69
CA ALA A 249 -9.84 10.91 -13.60
C ALA A 249 -8.89 12.12 -13.51
N LYS A 250 -8.47 12.49 -12.29
CA LYS A 250 -7.48 13.55 -12.06
C LYS A 250 -6.12 13.17 -12.66
N PHE A 251 -5.68 11.92 -12.47
CA PHE A 251 -4.43 11.40 -13.06
C PHE A 251 -4.44 11.54 -14.59
N ALA A 252 -5.54 11.14 -15.26
CA ALA A 252 -5.67 11.23 -16.71
C ALA A 252 -5.67 12.68 -17.24
N GLN A 253 -6.10 13.66 -16.44
CA GLN A 253 -6.05 15.08 -16.79
C GLN A 253 -4.65 15.67 -16.60
N THR A 254 -3.85 15.11 -15.69
CA THR A 254 -2.54 15.65 -15.29
C THR A 254 -1.40 15.07 -16.11
N HIS A 255 -1.53 13.81 -16.56
CA HIS A 255 -0.46 13.08 -17.22
C HIS A 255 -0.77 12.70 -18.66
N ARG A 256 0.24 12.81 -19.53
CA ARG A 256 0.18 12.21 -20.86
C ARG A 256 0.61 10.74 -20.76
N MET A 257 -0.15 9.88 -21.39
CA MET A 257 0.10 8.45 -21.46
C MET A 257 0.37 8.02 -22.89
N ASP A 258 1.27 7.08 -23.09
CA ASP A 258 1.44 6.40 -24.37
C ASP A 258 0.26 5.47 -24.66
N GLU A 259 0.23 4.88 -25.86
CA GLU A 259 -0.86 4.01 -26.30
C GLU A 259 -1.05 2.80 -25.37
N ALA A 260 0.06 2.19 -24.92
CA ALA A 260 0.02 1.02 -24.03
C ALA A 260 -0.55 1.37 -22.64
N ALA A 261 -0.12 2.50 -22.06
CA ALA A 261 -0.64 3.00 -20.80
C ALA A 261 -2.12 3.42 -20.91
N LEU A 262 -2.53 4.05 -22.00
CA LEU A 262 -3.92 4.39 -22.29
C LEU A 262 -4.81 3.14 -22.36
N ALA A 263 -4.35 2.09 -23.07
CA ALA A 263 -5.09 0.84 -23.17
C ALA A 263 -5.24 0.15 -21.77
N ALA A 264 -4.16 0.11 -20.97
CA ALA A 264 -4.18 -0.40 -19.61
C ALA A 264 -5.11 0.43 -18.70
N PHE A 265 -5.05 1.75 -18.80
CA PHE A 265 -5.87 2.68 -18.04
C PHE A 265 -7.37 2.53 -18.38
N ALA A 266 -7.70 2.41 -19.66
CA ALA A 266 -9.07 2.14 -20.09
C ALA A 266 -9.60 0.80 -19.55
N ARG A 267 -8.75 -0.25 -19.48
CA ARG A 267 -9.10 -1.53 -18.87
C ARG A 267 -9.34 -1.39 -17.37
N ARG A 268 -8.46 -0.70 -16.64
CA ARG A 268 -8.62 -0.41 -15.21
C ARG A 268 -9.92 0.38 -14.96
N GLY A 269 -10.20 1.42 -15.73
CA GLY A 269 -11.43 2.20 -15.62
C GLY A 269 -12.70 1.35 -15.82
N ARG A 270 -12.67 0.36 -16.74
CA ARG A 270 -13.78 -0.59 -16.90
C ARG A 270 -13.94 -1.48 -15.66
N SER A 271 -12.82 -1.96 -15.08
CA SER A 271 -12.89 -2.81 -13.89
C SER A 271 -13.42 -2.06 -12.67
N LEU A 272 -12.99 -0.79 -12.46
CA LEU A 272 -13.51 0.05 -11.39
C LEU A 272 -15.02 0.32 -11.54
N ARG A 273 -15.52 0.56 -12.77
CA ARG A 273 -16.97 0.68 -13.01
C ARG A 273 -17.72 -0.59 -12.63
N LYS A 274 -17.24 -1.76 -13.06
CA LYS A 274 -17.83 -3.05 -12.69
C LYS A 274 -17.80 -3.28 -11.17
N ALA A 275 -16.69 -2.93 -10.50
CA ALA A 275 -16.58 -3.02 -9.06
C ALA A 275 -17.59 -2.10 -8.35
N ALA A 276 -17.77 -0.86 -8.80
CA ALA A 276 -18.75 0.05 -8.27
C ALA A 276 -20.19 -0.49 -8.43
N SER A 277 -20.56 -0.96 -9.63
CA SER A 277 -21.88 -1.57 -9.88
C SER A 277 -22.13 -2.78 -8.97
N PHE A 278 -21.10 -3.65 -8.82
CA PHE A 278 -21.19 -4.81 -7.95
C PHE A 278 -21.38 -4.42 -6.47
N LEU A 279 -20.58 -3.49 -5.95
CA LEU A 279 -20.65 -3.05 -4.56
C LEU A 279 -21.98 -2.32 -4.27
N ALA A 280 -22.46 -1.49 -5.18
CA ALA A 280 -23.78 -0.85 -5.08
C ALA A 280 -24.90 -1.88 -5.04
N MET A 281 -24.84 -2.93 -5.87
CA MET A 281 -25.80 -4.03 -5.83
C MET A 281 -25.76 -4.75 -4.48
N VAL A 282 -24.58 -5.05 -3.94
CA VAL A 282 -24.42 -5.66 -2.60
C VAL A 282 -25.00 -4.77 -1.51
N GLN A 283 -24.81 -3.44 -1.58
CA GLN A 283 -25.43 -2.49 -0.64
C GLN A 283 -26.96 -2.54 -0.70
N HIS A 284 -27.55 -2.57 -1.90
CA HIS A 284 -29.00 -2.68 -2.06
C HIS A 284 -29.56 -4.00 -1.51
N ILE A 285 -28.84 -5.11 -1.68
CA ILE A 285 -29.21 -6.40 -1.08
C ILE A 285 -29.16 -6.31 0.47
N LYS A 286 -28.08 -5.76 1.04
CA LYS A 286 -27.96 -5.55 2.50
C LYS A 286 -29.05 -4.63 3.05
N ALA A 287 -29.42 -3.59 2.30
CA ALA A 287 -30.50 -2.65 2.64
C ALA A 287 -31.91 -3.20 2.39
N ARG A 288 -32.06 -4.51 2.07
CA ARG A 288 -33.34 -5.18 1.77
C ARG A 288 -34.16 -4.46 0.67
N SER A 289 -33.46 -3.92 -0.33
CA SER A 289 -34.09 -3.21 -1.48
C SER A 289 -33.97 -4.04 -2.78
N PRO A 290 -34.69 -5.15 -2.94
CA PRO A 290 -34.49 -6.11 -4.02
C PRO A 290 -34.73 -5.50 -5.42
N PHE A 291 -35.72 -4.61 -5.56
CA PHE A 291 -35.99 -3.95 -6.83
C PHE A 291 -34.83 -3.10 -7.33
N LYS A 292 -34.12 -2.37 -6.42
CA LYS A 292 -32.93 -1.59 -6.78
C LYS A 292 -31.77 -2.52 -7.16
N ALA A 293 -31.59 -3.62 -6.44
CA ALA A 293 -30.55 -4.61 -6.75
C ALA A 293 -30.78 -5.26 -8.12
N ILE A 294 -32.06 -5.67 -8.44
CA ILE A 294 -32.43 -6.23 -9.74
C ILE A 294 -32.21 -5.22 -10.87
N ARG A 295 -32.69 -3.98 -10.68
CA ARG A 295 -32.46 -2.92 -11.68
C ARG A 295 -30.98 -2.71 -11.99
N MET A 296 -30.13 -2.74 -10.98
CA MET A 296 -28.69 -2.61 -11.15
C MET A 296 -28.08 -3.81 -11.86
N ALA A 297 -28.51 -5.03 -11.52
CA ALA A 297 -28.08 -6.25 -12.21
C ALA A 297 -28.47 -6.26 -13.71
N LEU A 298 -29.62 -5.70 -14.06
CA LEU A 298 -30.06 -5.56 -15.44
C LEU A 298 -29.31 -4.46 -16.20
N SER A 299 -28.94 -3.36 -15.51
CA SER A 299 -28.18 -2.26 -16.14
C SER A 299 -26.70 -2.61 -16.39
N ASP A 300 -26.12 -3.50 -15.57
CA ASP A 300 -24.74 -3.97 -15.73
C ASP A 300 -24.63 -5.49 -15.44
N PRO A 301 -25.01 -6.34 -16.40
CA PRO A 301 -24.94 -7.79 -16.22
C PRO A 301 -23.52 -8.32 -15.93
N ALA A 302 -22.48 -7.57 -16.35
CA ALA A 302 -21.11 -7.95 -16.08
C ALA A 302 -20.75 -7.85 -14.58
N ALA A 303 -21.41 -6.98 -13.82
CA ALA A 303 -21.24 -6.87 -12.38
C ALA A 303 -21.74 -8.13 -11.64
N VAL A 304 -22.74 -8.83 -12.19
CA VAL A 304 -23.30 -10.05 -11.60
C VAL A 304 -22.27 -11.19 -11.54
N ARG A 305 -21.32 -11.24 -12.48
CA ARG A 305 -20.26 -12.28 -12.47
C ARG A 305 -19.43 -12.27 -11.18
N HIS A 306 -19.29 -11.11 -10.55
CA HIS A 306 -18.56 -10.98 -9.28
C HIS A 306 -19.37 -11.46 -8.06
N MET A 307 -20.69 -11.70 -8.21
CA MET A 307 -21.52 -12.28 -7.15
C MET A 307 -21.09 -13.68 -6.71
N GLY A 308 -20.37 -14.40 -7.56
CA GLY A 308 -19.76 -15.67 -7.19
C GLY A 308 -18.78 -15.58 -6.00
N MET A 309 -18.10 -14.44 -5.80
CA MET A 309 -17.14 -14.26 -4.69
C MET A 309 -17.81 -14.27 -3.30
N PRO A 310 -18.78 -13.41 -2.98
CA PRO A 310 -19.44 -13.45 -1.67
C PRO A 310 -20.24 -14.73 -1.44
N ILE A 311 -20.79 -15.34 -2.50
CA ILE A 311 -21.48 -16.63 -2.43
C ILE A 311 -20.47 -17.73 -2.08
N ALA A 312 -19.32 -17.79 -2.74
CA ALA A 312 -18.28 -18.77 -2.46
C ALA A 312 -17.71 -18.63 -1.05
N VAL A 313 -17.48 -17.39 -0.57
CA VAL A 313 -17.05 -17.11 0.81
C VAL A 313 -18.09 -17.57 1.82
N ARG A 314 -19.36 -17.33 1.57
CA ARG A 314 -20.46 -17.74 2.46
C ARG A 314 -20.61 -19.26 2.50
N LEU A 315 -20.50 -19.92 1.35
CA LEU A 315 -20.53 -21.40 1.26
C LEU A 315 -19.34 -22.02 1.97
N ARG A 316 -18.13 -21.47 1.85
CA ARG A 316 -16.94 -21.94 2.59
C ARG A 316 -17.12 -21.76 4.11
N ARG A 317 -17.68 -20.65 4.59
CA ARG A 317 -17.98 -20.46 6.02
C ARG A 317 -19.00 -21.47 6.54
N VAL A 318 -20.06 -21.72 5.79
CA VAL A 318 -21.06 -22.72 6.12
C VAL A 318 -20.44 -24.15 6.13
N ALA A 319 -19.66 -24.49 5.12
CA ALA A 319 -18.95 -25.77 5.08
C ALA A 319 -17.97 -25.96 6.25
N ALA A 320 -17.23 -24.90 6.63
CA ALA A 320 -16.35 -24.94 7.78
C ALA A 320 -17.10 -25.14 9.12
N GLN A 321 -18.28 -24.53 9.27
CA GLN A 321 -19.13 -24.74 10.44
C GLN A 321 -19.66 -26.18 10.55
N PHE A 322 -19.99 -26.80 9.42
CA PHE A 322 -20.40 -28.22 9.38
C PHE A 322 -19.24 -29.18 9.64
N ALA A 323 -18.01 -28.84 9.17
CA ALA A 323 -16.83 -29.67 9.43
C ALA A 323 -16.43 -29.70 10.92
N VAL A 324 -16.64 -28.62 11.66
CA VAL A 324 -16.41 -28.53 13.13
C VAL A 324 -17.51 -29.24 13.94
N GLY A 325 -18.71 -29.36 13.37
CA GLY A 325 -19.85 -30.01 14.04
C GLY A 325 -19.89 -31.54 13.94
N VAL A 326 -19.08 -32.17 13.07
CA VAL A 326 -19.03 -33.63 12.87
C VAL A 326 -17.91 -34.29 13.70
N GLY A 327 -17.10 -33.50 14.42
CA GLY A 327 -15.99 -33.95 15.27
C GLY A 327 -16.30 -33.95 16.77
N ARG A 328 -17.60 -34.04 17.17
CA ARG A 328 -18.02 -34.25 18.58
C ARG A 328 -18.84 -35.51 18.73
#